data_5616db26ce91840bae0d9e8826506c57
#
_entry.id   5616db26ce91840bae0d9e8826506c57
#
_cell.length_a   1.000
_cell.length_b   1.000
_cell.length_c   1.000
_cell.angle_alpha   90.00
_cell.angle_beta   90.00
_cell.angle_gamma   90.00
#
_symmetry.space_group_name_H-M   'P 1'
#
loop_
_entity.id
_entity.type
_entity.pdbx_description
1 polymer ?
#
loop_
_entity_poly.entity_id
_entity_poly.type
_entity_poly.pdbx_seq_one_letter_code
_entity_poly.pdbx_strand_id
1 'polypeptide(L)'
;MKKLAAAAIAIGVAFAATPVAHADGNWIAMAISDSTGQIRITDGAATQAKAEQNAMGACGKSDCRVLASGGPGGCIAMVVNAAKTHYFGRWGPTTDEAEAAALAAAGGGTVLKDHGHCAGDPMNQ
;
A
#
# COMPACT_ATOMS: atom_id res chain seq x y z
N MET A 1 5.44 -0.31 -43.46
CA MET A 1 5.52 -0.11 -42.94
C MET A 1 5.59 0.09 -42.12
N LYS A 2 5.56 0.10 -42.10
CA LYS A 2 5.61 0.37 -41.27
C LYS A 2 5.49 0.76 -40.34
N LYS A 3 5.47 0.86 -40.36
CA LYS A 3 5.40 1.32 -39.44
C LYS A 3 5.24 1.67 -38.53
N LEU A 4 5.30 1.58 -38.62
CA LEU A 4 5.20 2.09 -37.60
C LEU A 4 5.06 2.40 -36.73
N ALA A 5 5.15 2.33 -37.07
CA ALA A 5 5.10 2.84 -36.12
C ALA A 5 5.02 3.15 -35.29
N ALA A 6 4.98 3.08 -35.54
CA ALA A 6 4.92 3.62 -34.67
C ALA A 6 4.85 3.88 -33.85
N ALA A 7 4.79 3.79 -34.11
CA ALA A 7 4.73 4.30 -33.29
C ALA A 7 4.82 4.51 -32.49
N ALA A 8 4.75 4.37 -32.72
CA ALA A 8 4.82 4.90 -31.94
C ALA A 8 4.88 5.17 -31.24
N ILE A 9 4.79 5.02 -31.40
CA ILE A 9 4.87 5.60 -30.68
C ILE A 9 4.92 5.83 -29.89
N ALA A 10 4.83 5.72 -30.10
CA ALA A 10 4.92 6.28 -29.22
C ALA A 10 4.87 6.53 -28.51
N ILE A 11 4.73 6.30 -28.66
CA ILE A 11 4.73 6.87 -27.86
C ILE A 11 4.73 7.11 -27.05
N GLY A 12 4.72 6.86 -27.17
CA GLY A 12 4.77 7.52 -26.24
C GLY A 12 4.68 7.74 -25.61
N VAL A 13 4.67 7.63 -25.80
CA VAL A 13 4.58 8.31 -25.02
C VAL A 13 4.57 8.50 -24.25
N ALA A 14 4.49 8.34 -24.42
CA ALA A 14 4.46 8.91 -23.58
C ALA A 14 4.41 9.10 -22.94
N PHE A 15 4.41 8.96 -22.98
CA PHE A 15 4.28 9.58 -22.15
C PHE A 15 4.29 9.91 -21.37
N ALA A 16 4.22 9.78 -21.50
CA ALA A 16 4.28 10.41 -20.73
C ALA A 16 4.02 10.63 -19.97
N ALA A 17 3.70 10.52 -20.04
CA ALA A 17 3.50 11.03 -19.25
C ALA A 17 3.39 10.99 -18.43
N THR A 18 3.26 10.84 -18.36
CA THR A 18 3.25 11.09 -17.55
C THR A 18 3.54 11.22 -16.65
N PRO A 19 3.66 11.20 -16.58
CA PRO A 19 4.13 11.29 -15.63
C PRO A 19 3.94 11.84 -14.75
N VAL A 20 3.96 12.05 -14.67
CA VAL A 20 3.82 12.72 -13.92
C VAL A 20 3.26 12.58 -12.87
N ALA A 21 2.64 12.31 -13.07
CA ALA A 21 1.92 12.31 -12.11
C ALA A 21 2.22 11.66 -10.98
N HIS A 22 2.64 11.26 -11.06
CA HIS A 22 2.89 10.76 -10.17
C HIS A 22 3.78 10.93 -9.42
N ALA A 23 4.25 11.49 -9.84
CA ALA A 23 5.30 11.82 -9.17
C ALA A 23 5.00 12.17 -7.82
N ASP A 24 4.00 12.78 -7.55
CA ASP A 24 3.72 13.04 -6.26
C ASP A 24 3.27 11.93 -5.55
N GLY A 25 3.21 10.88 -6.22
CA GLY A 25 3.18 9.69 -5.60
C GLY A 25 2.20 9.49 -4.50
N ASN A 26 2.56 9.63 -3.35
CA ASN A 26 1.73 9.38 -2.19
C ASN A 26 1.30 7.93 -2.10
N TRP A 27 2.14 7.03 -2.57
CA TRP A 27 1.91 5.60 -2.40
C TRP A 27 2.19 5.22 -0.95
N ILE A 28 1.43 4.25 -0.46
CA ILE A 28 1.45 3.87 0.94
C ILE A 28 1.65 2.36 1.04
N ALA A 29 2.37 1.92 2.06
CA ALA A 29 2.58 0.50 2.29
C ALA A 29 2.65 0.22 3.79
N MET A 30 2.26 -0.99 4.15
CA MET A 30 2.32 -1.47 5.52
C MET A 30 3.10 -2.78 5.53
N ALA A 31 4.04 -2.91 6.45
CA ALA A 31 4.81 -4.13 6.64
C ALA A 31 4.66 -4.61 8.06
N ILE A 32 4.76 -5.92 8.25
CA ILE A 32 4.62 -6.54 9.56
C ILE A 32 5.72 -7.57 9.76
N SER A 33 6.22 -7.64 10.99
CA SER A 33 7.09 -8.73 11.43
C SER A 33 6.22 -9.71 12.21
N ASP A 34 6.05 -10.90 11.66
CA ASP A 34 5.16 -11.87 12.29
C ASP A 34 5.69 -12.33 13.65
N SER A 35 7.01 -12.37 13.81
CA SER A 35 7.58 -12.87 15.08
C SER A 35 7.45 -11.86 16.22
N THR A 36 7.46 -10.56 15.91
CA THR A 36 7.42 -9.53 16.95
C THR A 36 6.09 -8.80 17.00
N GLY A 37 5.27 -8.91 15.95
CA GLY A 37 4.04 -8.15 15.85
C GLY A 37 4.27 -6.69 15.48
N GLN A 38 5.48 -6.32 15.15
CA GLN A 38 5.81 -4.94 14.81
C GLN A 38 5.23 -4.58 13.45
N ILE A 39 4.57 -3.44 13.40
CA ILE A 39 3.93 -2.96 12.19
C ILE A 39 4.49 -1.60 11.86
N ARG A 40 4.78 -1.38 10.60
CA ARG A 40 5.25 -0.08 10.11
C ARG A 40 4.48 0.29 8.86
N ILE A 41 4.09 1.55 8.81
CA ILE A 41 3.37 2.11 7.67
C ILE A 41 4.18 3.29 7.18
N THR A 42 4.38 3.36 5.87
CA THR A 42 5.04 4.52 5.26
C THR A 42 4.20 5.02 4.11
N ASP A 43 4.22 6.33 3.87
CA ASP A 43 3.51 6.93 2.75
C ASP A 43 4.40 7.96 2.09
N GLY A 44 3.87 8.63 1.07
CA GLY A 44 4.61 9.66 0.37
C GLY A 44 5.60 9.16 -0.65
N ALA A 45 5.57 7.86 -0.97
CA ALA A 45 6.50 7.31 -1.95
C ALA A 45 6.04 7.60 -3.37
N ALA A 46 7.00 7.71 -4.28
CA ALA A 46 6.69 8.02 -5.67
C ALA A 46 6.05 6.86 -6.40
N THR A 47 6.33 5.62 -5.97
CA THR A 47 5.80 4.41 -6.61
C THR A 47 5.44 3.40 -5.55
N GLN A 48 4.66 2.39 -5.97
CA GLN A 48 4.29 1.30 -5.07
C GLN A 48 5.53 0.54 -4.60
N ALA A 49 6.45 0.25 -5.52
CA ALA A 49 7.65 -0.49 -5.16
C ALA A 49 8.46 0.27 -4.11
N LYS A 50 8.55 1.59 -4.25
CA LYS A 50 9.29 2.39 -3.29
C LYS A 50 8.59 2.41 -1.93
N ALA A 51 7.26 2.49 -1.93
CA ALA A 51 6.50 2.44 -0.68
C ALA A 51 6.76 1.12 0.05
N GLU A 52 6.75 0.02 -0.69
CA GLU A 52 7.00 -1.29 -0.09
C GLU A 52 8.42 -1.40 0.46
N GLN A 53 9.40 -0.91 -0.29
CA GLN A 53 10.77 -0.88 0.19
C GLN A 53 10.92 -0.07 1.46
N ASN A 54 10.26 1.08 1.50
CA ASN A 54 10.33 1.95 2.68
C ASN A 54 9.71 1.28 3.90
N ALA A 55 8.56 0.62 3.73
CA ALA A 55 7.89 -0.06 4.82
C ALA A 55 8.73 -1.23 5.33
N MET A 56 9.32 -2.00 4.42
CA MET A 56 10.18 -3.11 4.80
C MET A 56 11.42 -2.63 5.56
N GLY A 57 12.02 -1.53 5.08
CA GLY A 57 13.17 -0.96 5.76
C GLY A 57 12.82 -0.45 7.14
N ALA A 58 11.67 0.19 7.29
CA ALA A 58 11.21 0.68 8.58
C ALA A 58 10.90 -0.48 9.53
N CYS A 59 10.38 -1.57 9.01
CA CYS A 59 10.09 -2.77 9.80
C CYS A 59 11.36 -3.40 10.37
N GLY A 60 12.40 -3.49 9.56
CA GLY A 60 13.76 -3.78 10.02
C GLY A 60 14.03 -5.15 10.61
N LYS A 61 13.11 -6.09 10.47
CA LYS A 61 13.31 -7.45 10.94
C LYS A 61 13.43 -8.38 9.75
N SER A 62 14.09 -9.53 9.98
CA SER A 62 14.35 -10.46 8.87
C SER A 62 13.07 -11.13 8.37
N ASP A 63 12.04 -11.21 9.21
CA ASP A 63 10.79 -11.84 8.82
C ASP A 63 9.71 -10.84 8.40
N CYS A 64 10.09 -9.60 8.15
CA CYS A 64 9.11 -8.61 7.71
C CYS A 64 8.56 -8.95 6.34
N ARG A 65 7.28 -8.69 6.17
CA ARG A 65 6.62 -8.85 4.88
C ARG A 65 5.65 -7.70 4.66
N VAL A 66 5.40 -7.38 3.41
CA VAL A 66 4.44 -6.35 3.07
C VAL A 66 3.04 -6.93 3.32
N LEU A 67 2.27 -6.26 4.14
CA LEU A 67 0.91 -6.68 4.44
C LEU A 67 -0.07 -6.07 3.44
N ALA A 68 0.16 -4.84 3.03
CA ALA A 68 -0.69 -4.17 2.06
C ALA A 68 0.06 -2.98 1.47
N SER A 69 -0.30 -2.61 0.25
CA SER A 69 0.22 -1.39 -0.36
C SER A 69 -0.75 -0.93 -1.43
N GLY A 70 -0.69 0.34 -1.78
CA GLY A 70 -1.51 0.89 -2.83
C GLY A 70 -1.34 2.39 -2.96
N GLY A 71 -2.10 2.94 -3.85
CA GLY A 71 -2.07 4.38 -4.12
C GLY A 71 -2.33 4.67 -5.57
N PRO A 72 -2.08 5.93 -5.99
CA PRO A 72 -1.68 7.05 -5.13
C PRO A 72 -2.83 7.46 -4.22
N GLY A 73 -2.45 7.90 -3.02
CA GLY A 73 -3.44 8.26 -2.03
C GLY A 73 -4.14 7.05 -1.44
N GLY A 74 -5.28 7.29 -0.79
CA GLY A 74 -6.06 6.23 -0.19
C GLY A 74 -5.61 5.86 1.19
N CYS A 75 -6.09 4.72 1.65
CA CYS A 75 -5.90 4.29 3.04
C CYS A 75 -5.58 2.80 3.10
N ILE A 76 -4.93 2.40 4.18
CA ILE A 76 -4.73 0.98 4.49
C ILE A 76 -5.41 0.71 5.81
N ALA A 77 -6.12 -0.40 5.88
CA ALA A 77 -6.72 -0.87 7.12
C ALA A 77 -6.19 -2.25 7.45
N MET A 78 -6.21 -2.56 8.73
CA MET A 78 -5.72 -3.83 9.23
C MET A 78 -6.80 -4.51 10.05
N VAL A 79 -6.92 -5.82 9.86
CA VAL A 79 -7.89 -6.65 10.56
C VAL A 79 -7.17 -7.86 11.11
N VAL A 80 -7.56 -8.27 12.32
CA VAL A 80 -7.17 -9.57 12.82
C VAL A 80 -8.39 -10.47 12.72
N ASN A 81 -8.19 -11.72 12.28
CA ASN A 81 -9.30 -12.65 12.11
C ASN A 81 -9.92 -13.01 13.46
N ALA A 82 -11.09 -13.66 13.43
CA ALA A 82 -11.83 -13.96 14.65
C ALA A 82 -11.02 -14.84 15.61
N ALA A 83 -10.23 -15.75 15.07
CA ALA A 83 -9.37 -16.62 15.88
C ALA A 83 -8.14 -15.90 16.43
N LYS A 84 -7.88 -14.68 15.94
CA LYS A 84 -6.71 -13.87 16.34
C LYS A 84 -5.39 -14.54 16.03
N THR A 85 -5.37 -15.26 14.90
CA THR A 85 -4.17 -15.99 14.47
C THR A 85 -3.47 -15.34 13.30
N HIS A 86 -4.18 -14.50 12.54
CA HIS A 86 -3.63 -13.90 11.33
C HIS A 86 -4.06 -12.46 11.19
N TYR A 87 -3.16 -11.64 10.64
CA TYR A 87 -3.44 -10.25 10.32
C TYR A 87 -3.64 -10.11 8.82
N PHE A 88 -4.58 -9.26 8.46
CA PHE A 88 -4.88 -8.97 7.06
C PHE A 88 -4.86 -7.45 6.87
N GLY A 89 -4.16 -7.00 5.86
CA GLY A 89 -4.14 -5.59 5.50
C GLY A 89 -4.64 -5.42 4.08
N ARG A 90 -5.36 -4.33 3.85
CA ARG A 90 -5.82 -4.02 2.48
C ARG A 90 -5.85 -2.53 2.29
N TRP A 91 -5.59 -2.14 1.07
CA TRP A 91 -5.68 -0.76 0.64
C TRP A 91 -7.07 -0.50 0.08
N GLY A 92 -7.56 0.73 0.24
CA GLY A 92 -8.76 1.19 -0.42
C GLY A 92 -8.71 2.70 -0.58
N PRO A 93 -9.56 3.24 -1.47
CA PRO A 93 -9.59 4.69 -1.66
C PRO A 93 -9.99 5.47 -0.41
N THR A 94 -10.77 4.85 0.47
CA THR A 94 -11.18 5.45 1.73
C THR A 94 -10.94 4.46 2.86
N THR A 95 -10.98 4.96 4.11
CA THR A 95 -10.85 4.10 5.26
C THR A 95 -11.93 3.02 5.28
N ASP A 96 -13.17 3.39 5.00
CA ASP A 96 -14.27 2.43 5.03
C ASP A 96 -14.08 1.32 4.02
N GLU A 97 -13.62 1.68 2.80
CA GLU A 97 -13.41 0.68 1.77
C GLU A 97 -12.21 -0.22 2.10
N ALA A 98 -11.17 0.36 2.68
CA ALA A 98 -10.02 -0.42 3.10
C ALA A 98 -10.42 -1.41 4.21
N GLU A 99 -11.22 -0.96 5.18
CA GLU A 99 -11.70 -1.82 6.26
C GLU A 99 -12.57 -2.94 5.72
N ALA A 100 -13.48 -2.61 4.80
CA ALA A 100 -14.35 -3.62 4.21
C ALA A 100 -13.55 -4.67 3.46
N ALA A 101 -12.53 -4.23 2.72
CA ALA A 101 -11.68 -5.15 1.97
C ALA A 101 -10.88 -6.05 2.91
N ALA A 102 -10.36 -5.50 4.01
CA ALA A 102 -9.58 -6.27 4.96
C ALA A 102 -10.47 -7.28 5.70
N LEU A 103 -11.68 -6.86 6.08
CA LEU A 103 -12.63 -7.77 6.72
C LEU A 103 -13.03 -8.91 5.79
N ALA A 104 -13.23 -8.60 4.51
CA ALA A 104 -13.57 -9.65 3.54
C ALA A 104 -12.41 -10.65 3.38
N ALA A 105 -11.18 -10.15 3.34
CA ALA A 105 -10.02 -11.00 3.23
C ALA A 105 -9.86 -11.92 4.44
N ALA A 106 -10.20 -11.41 5.63
CA ALA A 106 -10.07 -12.17 6.87
C ALA A 106 -11.23 -13.11 7.12
N GLY A 107 -12.31 -12.96 6.35
CA GLY A 107 -13.54 -13.73 6.62
C GLY A 107 -14.24 -13.27 7.87
N GLY A 108 -14.11 -11.99 8.20
CA GLY A 108 -14.61 -11.41 9.43
C GLY A 108 -13.49 -11.19 10.41
N GLY A 109 -13.82 -10.68 11.58
CA GLY A 109 -12.81 -10.41 12.59
C GLY A 109 -12.95 -9.00 13.12
N THR A 110 -11.85 -8.42 13.56
CA THR A 110 -11.82 -7.14 14.22
C THR A 110 -10.92 -6.17 13.48
N VAL A 111 -11.49 -5.00 13.15
CA VAL A 111 -10.68 -3.91 12.57
C VAL A 111 -9.80 -3.35 13.67
N LEU A 112 -8.50 -3.24 13.36
CA LEU A 112 -7.54 -2.66 14.29
C LEU A 112 -7.35 -1.19 13.93
N LYS A 113 -8.17 -0.36 14.53
CA LYS A 113 -8.23 1.07 14.19
C LYS A 113 -6.89 1.77 14.39
N ASP A 114 -6.13 1.34 15.39
CA ASP A 114 -4.86 1.96 15.71
C ASP A 114 -3.83 1.79 14.62
N HIS A 115 -4.03 0.83 13.74
CA HIS A 115 -3.09 0.52 12.68
C HIS A 115 -3.59 0.92 11.30
N GLY A 116 -4.73 1.62 11.25
CA GLY A 116 -5.20 2.19 10.00
C GLY A 116 -4.49 3.51 9.71
N HIS A 117 -4.30 3.81 8.43
CA HIS A 117 -3.60 5.03 8.05
C HIS A 117 -3.95 5.42 6.63
N CYS A 118 -4.18 6.70 6.41
CA CYS A 118 -4.41 7.24 5.08
C CYS A 118 -3.19 8.04 4.66
N ALA A 119 -2.91 7.98 3.37
CA ALA A 119 -1.77 8.69 2.82
C ALA A 119 -1.94 10.19 3.07
N GLY A 120 -0.90 10.81 3.57
CA GLY A 120 -0.92 12.23 3.89
C GLY A 120 -1.33 12.56 5.30
N ASP A 121 -1.87 11.60 6.04
CA ASP A 121 -2.20 11.84 7.44
C ASP A 121 -0.95 11.84 8.30
N PRO A 122 -0.96 12.55 9.44
CA PRO A 122 0.17 12.47 10.35
C PRO A 122 0.37 11.04 10.84
N MET A 123 1.61 10.65 10.97
CA MET A 123 1.96 9.32 11.45
C MET A 123 1.84 9.30 12.96
N ASN A 124 0.98 8.44 13.46
CA ASN A 124 0.80 8.25 14.89
C ASN A 124 1.53 7.00 15.29
N GLN A 125 2.72 7.17 15.74
CA GLN A 125 3.55 6.02 16.11
C GLN A 125 3.47 5.69 17.57
#